data_36fdd23c16a19abdb1eef1add8977942
#
_entry.id   36fdd23c16a19abdb1eef1add8977942
#
_cell.length_a   1.000
_cell.length_b   1.000
_cell.length_c   1.000
_cell.angle_alpha   90.00
_cell.angle_beta   90.00
_cell.angle_gamma   90.00
#
_symmetry.space_group_name_H-M   'P 1'
#
loop_
_entity.id
_entity.type
_entity.pdbx_description
1 polymer ?
#
loop_
_entity_poly.entity_id
_entity_poly.type
_entity_poly.pdbx_seq_one_letter_code
_entity_poly.pdbx_strand_id
1 'polypeptide(L)'
;MYIAIQAVLSLYSAGRTTGIVCDSGDGVTHAVPIYEGFSIPHAVDKILLAGRDLTNFMAKILTERGYNFTSSAELEIVRDIKEKLCFVALDYEAALKQSHESTTFEKSYELPDGKVIQVGNERFRCPEYLFKPLEMNGKEYPGIQDLTYKSIQECDVDVRRELY
;
A
#
# COMPACT_ATOMS: atom_id res chain seq x y z
N MET A 1 -3.05 -26.20 -19.00
CA MET A 1 -3.13 -25.13 -17.99
C MET A 1 -1.97 -25.35 -17.03
N TYR A 2 -1.15 -24.34 -16.77
CA TYR A 2 -0.05 -24.40 -15.83
C TYR A 2 -0.38 -23.49 -14.63
N ILE A 3 0.00 -23.92 -13.43
CA ILE A 3 -0.10 -23.15 -12.20
C ILE A 3 1.32 -22.71 -11.85
N ALA A 4 1.51 -21.42 -11.61
CA ALA A 4 2.79 -20.83 -11.22
C ALA A 4 2.61 -19.85 -10.05
N ILE A 5 3.68 -19.61 -9.30
CA ILE A 5 3.69 -18.64 -8.21
C ILE A 5 3.71 -17.24 -8.82
N GLN A 6 2.73 -16.42 -8.46
CA GLN A 6 2.55 -15.05 -8.98
C GLN A 6 3.80 -14.19 -8.79
N ALA A 7 4.43 -14.24 -7.62
CA ALA A 7 5.64 -13.49 -7.31
C ALA A 7 6.81 -13.85 -8.26
N VAL A 8 6.99 -15.14 -8.57
CA VAL A 8 8.03 -15.59 -9.52
C VAL A 8 7.80 -15.02 -10.91
N LEU A 9 6.54 -15.02 -11.38
CA LEU A 9 6.19 -14.42 -12.66
C LEU A 9 6.40 -12.91 -12.69
N SER A 10 6.11 -12.23 -11.58
CA SER A 10 6.37 -10.79 -11.43
C SER A 10 7.86 -10.48 -11.53
N LEU A 11 8.72 -11.30 -10.90
CA LEU A 11 10.17 -11.16 -10.99
C LEU A 11 10.67 -11.39 -12.42
N TYR A 12 10.15 -12.41 -13.11
CA TYR A 12 10.48 -12.68 -14.50
C TYR A 12 10.07 -11.56 -15.44
N SER A 13 8.95 -10.89 -15.17
CA SER A 13 8.51 -9.73 -15.96
C SER A 13 9.49 -8.55 -15.86
N ALA A 14 10.24 -8.46 -14.74
CA ALA A 14 11.33 -7.51 -14.56
C ALA A 14 12.68 -7.97 -15.15
N GLY A 15 12.71 -9.12 -15.81
CA GLY A 15 13.94 -9.70 -16.41
C GLY A 15 14.93 -10.27 -15.38
N ARG A 16 14.47 -10.58 -14.18
CA ARG A 16 15.29 -11.11 -13.08
C ARG A 16 14.84 -12.52 -12.70
N THR A 17 15.77 -13.30 -12.15
CA THR A 17 15.52 -14.65 -11.59
C THR A 17 15.80 -14.70 -10.09
N THR A 18 16.52 -13.70 -9.55
CA THR A 18 16.83 -13.55 -8.13
C THR A 18 16.43 -12.16 -7.65
N GLY A 19 15.81 -12.08 -6.48
CA GLY A 19 15.37 -10.84 -5.84
C GLY A 19 14.23 -11.08 -4.86
N ILE A 20 13.78 -10.03 -4.20
CA ILE A 20 12.58 -10.06 -3.38
C ILE A 20 11.42 -9.40 -4.10
N VAL A 21 10.26 -10.02 -4.05
CA VAL A 21 9.01 -9.45 -4.58
C VAL A 21 8.13 -9.06 -3.41
N CYS A 22 7.83 -7.78 -3.30
CA CYS A 22 6.79 -7.26 -2.41
C CYS A 22 5.53 -7.01 -3.25
N ASP A 23 4.51 -7.82 -3.03
CA ASP A 23 3.24 -7.74 -3.75
C ASP A 23 2.12 -7.36 -2.77
N SER A 24 1.43 -6.26 -3.08
CA SER A 24 0.30 -5.77 -2.29
C SER A 24 -0.93 -5.71 -3.17
N GLY A 25 -1.82 -6.68 -2.96
CA GLY A 25 -3.07 -6.80 -3.70
C GLY A 25 -4.26 -6.09 -3.05
N ASP A 26 -5.44 -6.65 -3.21
CA ASP A 26 -6.65 -6.14 -2.57
C ASP A 26 -6.75 -6.55 -1.09
N GLY A 27 -6.48 -7.82 -0.76
CA GLY A 27 -6.69 -8.36 0.59
C GLY A 27 -5.44 -8.72 1.36
N VAL A 28 -4.30 -8.85 0.70
CA VAL A 28 -3.06 -9.36 1.29
C VAL A 28 -1.85 -8.61 0.72
N THR A 29 -0.88 -8.34 1.58
CA THR A 29 0.47 -7.91 1.19
C THR A 29 1.46 -8.97 1.64
N HIS A 30 2.34 -9.40 0.75
CA HIS A 30 3.35 -10.40 1.06
C HIS A 30 4.70 -10.07 0.43
N ALA A 31 5.76 -10.50 1.12
CA ALA A 31 7.13 -10.45 0.67
C ALA A 31 7.60 -11.86 0.36
N VAL A 32 8.05 -12.09 -0.87
CA VAL A 32 8.48 -13.41 -1.35
C VAL A 32 9.92 -13.30 -1.87
N PRO A 33 10.90 -13.83 -1.13
CA PRO A 33 12.26 -13.93 -1.60
C PRO A 33 12.38 -15.08 -2.62
N ILE A 34 13.06 -14.81 -3.72
CA ILE A 34 13.22 -15.73 -4.85
C ILE A 34 14.69 -15.78 -5.20
N TYR A 35 15.25 -16.98 -5.27
CA TYR A 35 16.62 -17.24 -5.66
C TYR A 35 16.67 -18.21 -6.85
N GLU A 36 17.31 -17.80 -7.95
CA GLU A 36 17.38 -18.56 -9.21
C GLU A 36 16.04 -19.12 -9.69
N GLY A 37 14.96 -18.35 -9.53
CA GLY A 37 13.60 -18.71 -9.94
C GLY A 37 12.81 -19.55 -8.92
N PHE A 38 13.41 -19.90 -7.79
CA PHE A 38 12.73 -20.65 -6.72
C PHE A 38 12.43 -19.75 -5.52
N SER A 39 11.18 -19.73 -5.09
CA SER A 39 10.80 -19.04 -3.85
C SER A 39 11.41 -19.78 -2.64
N ILE A 40 11.80 -19.01 -1.61
CA ILE A 40 12.30 -19.52 -0.34
C ILE A 40 11.11 -19.59 0.65
N PRO A 41 10.47 -20.77 0.84
CA PRO A 41 9.14 -20.83 1.46
C PRO A 41 9.12 -20.41 2.94
N HIS A 42 10.19 -20.70 3.69
CA HIS A 42 10.29 -20.37 5.12
C HIS A 42 10.49 -18.88 5.39
N ALA A 43 10.94 -18.13 4.40
CA ALA A 43 11.17 -16.70 4.47
C ALA A 43 10.06 -15.87 3.81
N VAL A 44 8.99 -16.52 3.33
CA VAL A 44 7.79 -15.81 2.84
C VAL A 44 7.02 -15.27 4.02
N ASP A 45 6.88 -13.95 4.09
CA ASP A 45 6.10 -13.28 5.12
C ASP A 45 4.89 -12.55 4.51
N LYS A 46 3.79 -12.43 5.27
CA LYS A 46 2.54 -11.82 4.81
C LYS A 46 1.80 -11.08 5.91
N ILE A 47 1.10 -10.03 5.52
CA ILE A 47 0.17 -9.30 6.37
C ILE A 47 -1.20 -9.18 5.69
N LEU A 48 -2.27 -9.17 6.50
CA LEU A 48 -3.64 -8.95 6.04
C LEU A 48 -3.97 -7.44 6.04
N LEU A 49 -3.13 -6.67 5.37
CA LEU A 49 -3.27 -5.24 5.16
C LEU A 49 -2.95 -4.95 3.70
N ALA A 50 -3.94 -4.49 2.94
CA ALA A 50 -3.78 -4.26 1.51
C ALA A 50 -4.82 -3.25 0.97
N GLY A 51 -5.06 -3.24 -0.33
CA GLY A 51 -5.84 -2.22 -1.02
C GLY A 51 -7.26 -2.02 -0.47
N ARG A 52 -7.93 -3.07 -0.02
CA ARG A 52 -9.27 -2.98 0.60
C ARG A 52 -9.23 -2.24 1.93
N ASP A 53 -8.22 -2.53 2.76
CA ASP A 53 -8.05 -1.83 4.04
C ASP A 53 -7.72 -0.36 3.82
N LEU A 54 -6.93 -0.04 2.79
CA LEU A 54 -6.66 1.35 2.39
C LEU A 54 -7.93 2.06 1.91
N THR A 55 -8.81 1.40 1.18
CA THR A 55 -10.08 1.98 0.75
C THR A 55 -10.98 2.28 1.95
N ASN A 56 -11.08 1.35 2.90
CA ASN A 56 -11.85 1.54 4.13
C ASN A 56 -11.24 2.67 5.00
N PHE A 57 -9.93 2.72 5.08
CA PHE A 57 -9.23 3.79 5.80
C PHE A 57 -9.43 5.15 5.12
N MET A 58 -9.39 5.20 3.78
CA MET A 58 -9.69 6.42 3.02
C MET A 58 -11.13 6.90 3.28
N ALA A 59 -12.11 6.01 3.29
CA ALA A 59 -13.49 6.35 3.64
C ALA A 59 -13.59 6.95 5.05
N LYS A 60 -12.86 6.38 6.01
CA LYS A 60 -12.80 6.86 7.40
C LYS A 60 -12.24 8.28 7.47
N ILE A 61 -11.09 8.55 6.85
CA ILE A 61 -10.47 9.89 6.89
C ILE A 61 -11.25 10.93 6.08
N LEU A 62 -11.95 10.53 5.01
CA LEU A 62 -12.88 11.43 4.31
C LEU A 62 -14.10 11.80 5.18
N THR A 63 -14.52 10.91 6.07
CA THR A 63 -15.59 11.22 7.04
C THR A 63 -15.15 12.30 8.04
N GLU A 64 -13.88 12.36 8.41
CA GLU A 64 -13.33 13.44 9.24
C GLU A 64 -13.51 14.82 8.58
N ARG A 65 -13.55 14.87 7.25
CA ARG A 65 -13.80 16.08 6.45
C ARG A 65 -15.27 16.36 6.19
N GLY A 66 -16.15 15.47 6.62
CA GLY A 66 -17.62 15.60 6.46
C GLY A 66 -18.20 14.88 5.24
N TYR A 67 -17.40 14.11 4.50
CA TYR A 67 -17.87 13.28 3.40
C TYR A 67 -18.17 11.86 3.92
N ASN A 68 -19.40 11.41 3.80
CA ASN A 68 -19.81 10.10 4.31
C ASN A 68 -20.08 9.12 3.17
N PHE A 69 -19.34 8.03 3.15
CA PHE A 69 -19.43 6.96 2.16
C PHE A 69 -19.64 5.63 2.89
N THR A 70 -20.85 5.06 2.81
CA THR A 70 -21.24 3.89 3.61
C THR A 70 -21.70 2.70 2.76
N SER A 71 -22.26 2.96 1.59
CA SER A 71 -22.72 1.89 0.69
C SER A 71 -21.56 1.29 -0.12
N SER A 72 -21.74 0.07 -0.59
CA SER A 72 -20.75 -0.59 -1.44
C SER A 72 -20.45 0.18 -2.73
N ALA A 73 -21.47 0.82 -3.33
CA ALA A 73 -21.29 1.67 -4.50
C ALA A 73 -20.45 2.92 -4.18
N GLU A 74 -20.65 3.52 -3.01
CA GLU A 74 -19.87 4.67 -2.56
C GLU A 74 -18.43 4.28 -2.23
N LEU A 75 -18.18 3.07 -1.69
CA LEU A 75 -16.84 2.56 -1.47
C LEU A 75 -16.07 2.35 -2.78
N GLU A 76 -16.74 2.02 -3.90
CA GLU A 76 -16.10 2.00 -5.21
C GLU A 76 -15.67 3.42 -5.66
N ILE A 77 -16.44 4.46 -5.33
CA ILE A 77 -16.03 5.85 -5.56
C ILE A 77 -14.79 6.18 -4.71
N VAL A 78 -14.78 5.80 -3.44
CA VAL A 78 -13.61 6.00 -2.56
C VAL A 78 -12.39 5.27 -3.11
N ARG A 79 -12.56 4.07 -3.66
CA ARG A 79 -11.48 3.34 -4.32
C ARG A 79 -10.94 4.10 -5.52
N ASP A 80 -11.81 4.65 -6.36
CA ASP A 80 -11.40 5.46 -7.52
C ASP A 80 -10.65 6.74 -7.08
N ILE A 81 -11.13 7.42 -6.03
CA ILE A 81 -10.44 8.56 -5.42
C ILE A 81 -9.03 8.16 -4.95
N LYS A 82 -8.92 7.04 -4.23
CA LYS A 82 -7.64 6.50 -3.76
C LYS A 82 -6.69 6.25 -4.94
N GLU A 83 -7.14 5.54 -5.96
CA GLU A 83 -6.31 5.15 -7.10
C GLU A 83 -5.86 6.35 -7.95
N LYS A 84 -6.70 7.38 -8.09
CA LYS A 84 -6.41 8.56 -8.91
C LYS A 84 -5.64 9.66 -8.19
N LEU A 85 -5.90 9.85 -6.90
CA LEU A 85 -5.43 11.03 -6.17
C LEU A 85 -4.36 10.76 -5.13
N CYS A 86 -4.27 9.53 -4.58
CA CYS A 86 -3.28 9.23 -3.55
C CYS A 86 -1.86 9.18 -4.10
N PHE A 87 -0.91 9.50 -3.25
CA PHE A 87 0.53 9.39 -3.50
C PHE A 87 1.26 9.17 -2.18
N VAL A 88 2.46 8.59 -2.23
CA VAL A 88 3.33 8.42 -1.07
C VAL A 88 4.16 9.68 -0.88
N ALA A 89 4.10 10.30 0.30
CA ALA A 89 4.94 11.44 0.64
C ALA A 89 6.37 10.94 0.97
N LEU A 90 7.38 11.62 0.42
CA LEU A 90 8.79 11.30 0.73
C LEU A 90 9.15 11.64 2.18
N ASP A 91 8.61 12.74 2.68
CA ASP A 91 8.68 13.16 4.08
C ASP A 91 7.25 13.44 4.56
N TYR A 92 6.70 12.50 5.31
CA TYR A 92 5.32 12.57 5.79
C TYR A 92 5.09 13.73 6.75
N GLU A 93 6.02 13.95 7.69
CA GLU A 93 5.88 15.00 8.70
C GLU A 93 5.95 16.41 8.08
N ALA A 94 6.88 16.60 7.15
CA ALA A 94 6.98 17.85 6.41
C ALA A 94 5.73 18.09 5.55
N ALA A 95 5.25 17.08 4.86
CA ALA A 95 4.03 17.17 4.04
C ALA A 95 2.80 17.48 4.91
N LEU A 96 2.71 16.88 6.10
CA LEU A 96 1.60 17.12 7.02
C LEU A 96 1.60 18.57 7.51
N LYS A 97 2.75 19.11 7.94
CA LYS A 97 2.89 20.52 8.32
C LYS A 97 2.49 21.45 7.18
N GLN A 98 3.03 21.21 5.98
CA GLN A 98 2.71 22.02 4.82
C GLN A 98 1.23 21.98 4.45
N SER A 99 0.55 20.86 4.66
CA SER A 99 -0.89 20.72 4.39
C SER A 99 -1.78 21.54 5.35
N HIS A 100 -1.26 21.89 6.54
CA HIS A 100 -1.95 22.77 7.48
C HIS A 100 -1.74 24.26 7.14
N GLU A 101 -0.61 24.59 6.51
CA GLU A 101 -0.25 25.97 6.17
C GLU A 101 -0.72 26.39 4.78
N SER A 102 -0.92 25.43 3.88
CA SER A 102 -1.29 25.70 2.48
C SER A 102 -2.19 24.65 1.87
N THR A 103 -2.92 25.05 0.83
CA THR A 103 -3.79 24.18 0.04
C THR A 103 -3.07 23.47 -1.11
N THR A 104 -1.74 23.44 -1.10
CA THR A 104 -0.90 22.90 -2.20
C THR A 104 -1.24 21.46 -2.55
N PHE A 105 -1.62 20.65 -1.56
CA PHE A 105 -1.98 19.24 -1.76
C PHE A 105 -3.46 19.02 -2.10
N GLU A 106 -4.29 20.05 -2.07
CA GLU A 106 -5.71 19.90 -2.37
C GLU A 106 -5.95 19.63 -3.86
N LYS A 107 -6.77 18.64 -4.13
CA LYS A 107 -7.31 18.34 -5.46
C LYS A 107 -8.80 18.14 -5.39
N SER A 108 -9.48 18.65 -6.39
CA SER A 108 -10.90 18.43 -6.60
C SER A 108 -11.14 17.08 -7.27
N TYR A 109 -12.20 16.41 -6.85
CA TYR A 109 -12.72 15.20 -7.46
C TYR A 109 -14.22 15.37 -7.70
N GLU A 110 -14.67 15.10 -8.92
CA GLU A 110 -16.07 15.15 -9.30
C GLU A 110 -16.73 13.78 -9.05
N LEU A 111 -17.75 13.78 -8.21
CA LEU A 111 -18.56 12.60 -7.92
C LEU A 111 -19.49 12.28 -9.09
N PRO A 112 -19.99 11.04 -9.21
CA PRO A 112 -20.95 10.66 -10.25
C PRO A 112 -22.24 11.48 -10.30
N ASP A 113 -22.62 12.13 -9.18
CA ASP A 113 -23.78 13.04 -9.08
C ASP A 113 -23.47 14.47 -9.52
N GLY A 114 -22.24 14.74 -9.97
CA GLY A 114 -21.78 16.06 -10.40
C GLY A 114 -21.29 16.96 -9.26
N LYS A 115 -21.37 16.53 -8.00
CA LYS A 115 -20.78 17.29 -6.89
C LYS A 115 -19.27 17.19 -6.91
N VAL A 116 -18.61 18.29 -6.56
CA VAL A 116 -17.15 18.36 -6.46
C VAL A 116 -16.76 18.34 -4.98
N ILE A 117 -15.90 17.39 -4.62
CA ILE A 117 -15.27 17.31 -3.30
C ILE A 117 -13.81 17.74 -3.37
N GLN A 118 -13.29 18.24 -2.26
CA GLN A 118 -11.87 18.59 -2.13
C GLN A 118 -11.16 17.55 -1.27
N VAL A 119 -10.07 16.99 -1.80
CA VAL A 119 -9.24 15.99 -1.10
C VAL A 119 -7.85 16.58 -0.92
N GLY A 120 -7.38 16.67 0.29
CA GLY A 120 -6.12 17.32 0.67
C GLY A 120 -5.09 16.35 1.24
N ASN A 121 -4.86 16.42 2.55
CA ASN A 121 -3.88 15.58 3.23
C ASN A 121 -4.27 14.08 3.24
N GLU A 122 -5.53 13.76 3.03
CA GLU A 122 -6.02 12.39 2.90
C GLU A 122 -5.28 11.63 1.79
N ARG A 123 -4.81 12.33 0.76
CA ARG A 123 -4.11 11.79 -0.40
C ARG A 123 -2.81 11.09 -0.04
N PHE A 124 -2.07 11.55 0.97
CA PHE A 124 -0.83 10.94 1.43
C PHE A 124 -0.98 10.23 2.78
N ARG A 125 -1.97 10.60 3.60
CA ARG A 125 -2.31 9.87 4.83
C ARG A 125 -2.79 8.43 4.54
N CYS A 126 -3.54 8.25 3.47
CA CYS A 126 -4.08 6.93 3.10
C CYS A 126 -2.95 5.91 2.81
N PRO A 127 -1.99 6.13 1.89
CA PRO A 127 -0.92 5.17 1.64
C PRO A 127 0.08 5.05 2.81
N GLU A 128 0.22 6.05 3.67
CA GLU A 128 1.06 5.95 4.88
C GLU A 128 0.63 4.81 5.80
N TYR A 129 -0.63 4.42 5.75
CA TYR A 129 -1.15 3.26 6.49
C TYR A 129 -0.42 1.95 6.17
N LEU A 130 0.14 1.78 4.98
CA LEU A 130 0.97 0.61 4.64
C LEU A 130 2.33 0.61 5.37
N PHE A 131 2.86 1.77 5.69
CA PHE A 131 4.17 1.92 6.32
C PHE A 131 4.09 1.98 7.85
N LYS A 132 3.02 2.61 8.38
CA LYS A 132 2.81 2.82 9.82
C LYS A 132 1.40 2.38 10.27
N PRO A 133 1.07 1.08 10.19
CA PRO A 133 -0.31 0.62 10.45
C PRO A 133 -0.78 0.91 11.87
N LEU A 134 0.09 0.77 12.87
CA LEU A 134 -0.24 1.02 14.27
C LEU A 134 -0.59 2.50 14.53
N GLU A 135 0.24 3.41 14.04
CA GLU A 135 0.05 4.86 14.23
C GLU A 135 -1.19 5.37 13.49
N MET A 136 -1.44 4.86 12.29
CA MET A 136 -2.51 5.36 11.42
C MET A 136 -3.90 4.83 11.75
N ASN A 137 -4.02 3.58 12.18
CA ASN A 137 -5.32 2.95 12.43
C ASN A 137 -5.33 1.92 13.58
N GLY A 138 -4.30 1.90 14.44
CA GLY A 138 -4.22 1.04 15.62
C GLY A 138 -4.09 -0.46 15.30
N LYS A 139 -3.67 -0.83 14.10
CA LYS A 139 -3.42 -2.24 13.73
C LYS A 139 -1.99 -2.63 14.05
N GLU A 140 -1.82 -3.67 14.85
CA GLU A 140 -0.51 -4.23 15.22
C GLU A 140 0.11 -5.07 14.09
N TYR A 141 0.20 -4.51 12.90
CA TYR A 141 0.93 -5.10 11.78
C TYR A 141 2.28 -4.40 11.60
N PRO A 142 3.31 -5.11 11.14
CA PRO A 142 4.51 -4.44 10.65
C PRO A 142 4.20 -3.62 9.41
N GLY A 143 4.95 -2.56 9.19
CA GLY A 143 4.92 -1.84 7.91
C GLY A 143 5.47 -2.71 6.79
N ILE A 144 5.16 -2.36 5.54
CA ILE A 144 5.66 -3.12 4.38
C ILE A 144 7.18 -3.14 4.29
N GLN A 145 7.85 -2.09 4.77
CA GLN A 145 9.31 -2.01 4.86
C GLN A 145 9.86 -3.05 5.84
N ASP A 146 9.23 -3.18 7.00
CA ASP A 146 9.64 -4.14 8.05
C ASP A 146 9.36 -5.57 7.63
N LEU A 147 8.21 -5.80 6.97
CA LEU A 147 7.85 -7.07 6.37
C LEU A 147 8.91 -7.54 5.36
N THR A 148 9.29 -6.64 4.45
CA THR A 148 10.27 -6.94 3.41
C THR A 148 11.66 -7.19 4.02
N TYR A 149 12.08 -6.35 4.96
CA TYR A 149 13.35 -6.51 5.66
C TYR A 149 13.41 -7.83 6.43
N LYS A 150 12.37 -8.16 7.19
CA LYS A 150 12.27 -9.41 7.95
C LYS A 150 12.38 -10.63 7.04
N SER A 151 11.66 -10.64 5.93
CA SER A 151 11.72 -11.71 4.93
C SER A 151 13.15 -11.93 4.41
N ILE A 152 13.91 -10.86 4.12
CA ILE A 152 15.31 -10.98 3.72
C ILE A 152 16.17 -11.54 4.86
N GLN A 153 15.94 -11.12 6.11
CA GLN A 153 16.71 -11.60 7.27
C GLN A 153 16.48 -13.09 7.58
N GLU A 154 15.33 -13.63 7.21
CA GLU A 154 15.01 -15.06 7.37
C GLU A 154 15.68 -15.93 6.30
N CYS A 155 16.24 -15.33 5.24
CA CYS A 155 17.06 -16.05 4.24
C CYS A 155 18.49 -16.29 4.73
N ASP A 156 19.16 -17.26 4.11
CA ASP A 156 20.57 -17.52 4.32
C ASP A 156 21.43 -16.29 4.02
N VAL A 157 22.48 -16.07 4.81
CA VAL A 157 23.34 -14.87 4.70
C VAL A 157 23.93 -14.70 3.31
N ASP A 158 24.30 -15.81 2.67
CA ASP A 158 24.97 -15.83 1.38
C ASP A 158 24.08 -15.27 0.24
N VAL A 159 22.76 -15.43 0.35
CA VAL A 159 21.81 -14.99 -0.69
C VAL A 159 21.24 -13.59 -0.42
N ARG A 160 21.33 -13.08 0.80
CA ARG A 160 20.69 -11.79 1.19
C ARG A 160 21.10 -10.63 0.29
N ARG A 161 22.37 -10.56 -0.06
CA ARG A 161 22.90 -9.47 -0.90
C ARG A 161 22.28 -9.44 -2.28
N GLU A 162 21.94 -10.59 -2.84
CA GLU A 162 21.33 -10.71 -4.17
C GLU A 162 19.83 -10.45 -4.16
N LEU A 163 19.19 -10.50 -2.98
CA LEU A 163 17.76 -10.23 -2.82
C LEU A 163 17.44 -8.73 -2.84
N TYR A 164 18.41 -7.86 -2.52
CA TYR A 164 18.29 -6.40 -2.64
C TYR A 164 18.50 -5.97 -4.11
#